data_79a2b1ae60a3a80cf97c1c08157500ae
#
_entry.id   79a2b1ae60a3a80cf97c1c08157500ae
#
_cell.length_a   1.000
_cell.length_b   1.000
_cell.length_c   1.000
_cell.angle_alpha   90.00
_cell.angle_beta   90.00
_cell.angle_gamma   90.00
#
_symmetry.space_group_name_H-M   'P 1'
#
loop_
_entity.id
_entity.type
_entity.pdbx_description
1 polymer ?
#
loop_
_entity_poly.entity_id
_entity_poly.type
_entity_poly.pdbx_seq_one_letter_code
_entity_poly.pdbx_strand_id
1 'polypeptide(L)'
;MGSIKAVFDTNILIDYLRGVPQAKIELDRYLDKAISVITWMEIMVGTTESNRDETRSALLDFLCLPITMDVAERAASIRNKRNIKLPDAIIQATAEIEDRLLVTRNVRDFSAEDPGVRIPYQL
;
A
#
# COMPACT_ATOMS: atom_id res chain seq x y z
N MET A 1 -11.71 10.07 19.49
CA MET A 1 -10.50 9.58 18.82
C MET A 1 -10.79 9.29 17.36
N GLY A 2 -9.98 9.85 16.49
CA GLY A 2 -10.07 9.51 15.08
C GLY A 2 -9.53 8.10 14.82
N SER A 3 -10.07 7.42 13.80
CA SER A 3 -9.49 6.17 13.34
C SER A 3 -8.15 6.45 12.67
N ILE A 4 -7.23 5.48 12.73
CA ILE A 4 -5.95 5.56 12.05
C ILE A 4 -6.22 5.40 10.54
N LYS A 5 -5.61 6.27 9.75
CA LYS A 5 -5.66 6.18 8.29
C LYS A 5 -4.46 5.40 7.81
N ALA A 6 -4.67 4.48 6.87
CA ALA A 6 -3.61 3.62 6.37
C ALA A 6 -3.48 3.69 4.86
N VAL A 7 -2.25 3.47 4.38
CA VAL A 7 -1.95 3.12 3.00
C VAL A 7 -1.38 1.70 3.02
N PHE A 8 -1.95 0.82 2.21
CA PHE A 8 -1.52 -0.57 2.16
C PHE A 8 -0.57 -0.79 0.99
N ASP A 9 0.57 -1.42 1.28
CA ASP A 9 1.51 -1.84 0.26
C ASP A 9 0.87 -2.94 -0.60
N THR A 10 1.33 -3.07 -1.82
CA THR A 10 0.82 -4.03 -2.79
C THR A 10 0.82 -5.46 -2.25
N ASN A 11 1.85 -5.86 -1.47
CA ASN A 11 1.95 -7.21 -0.92
C ASN A 11 0.77 -7.55 0.01
N ILE A 12 0.27 -6.58 0.79
CA ILE A 12 -0.89 -6.80 1.66
C ILE A 12 -2.15 -7.05 0.83
N LEU A 13 -2.35 -6.26 -0.23
CA LEU A 13 -3.50 -6.42 -1.11
C LEU A 13 -3.47 -7.75 -1.87
N ILE A 14 -2.30 -8.16 -2.32
CA ILE A 14 -2.13 -9.46 -3.00
C ILE A 14 -2.50 -10.59 -2.03
N ASP A 15 -2.01 -10.53 -0.78
CA ASP A 15 -2.36 -11.52 0.25
C ASP A 15 -3.87 -11.57 0.47
N TYR A 16 -4.50 -10.40 0.60
CA TYR A 16 -5.94 -10.29 0.79
C TYR A 16 -6.71 -10.93 -0.37
N LEU A 17 -6.33 -10.62 -1.60
CA LEU A 17 -7.00 -11.16 -2.79
C LEU A 17 -6.80 -12.67 -2.95
N ARG A 18 -5.73 -13.20 -2.36
CA ARG A 18 -5.45 -14.65 -2.33
C ARG A 18 -6.12 -15.37 -1.17
N GLY A 19 -6.84 -14.64 -0.32
CA GLY A 19 -7.56 -15.22 0.80
C GLY A 19 -6.73 -15.47 2.04
N VAL A 20 -5.59 -14.80 2.20
CA VAL A 20 -4.76 -14.92 3.41
C VAL A 20 -5.52 -14.30 4.59
N PRO A 21 -5.84 -15.10 5.65
CA PRO A 21 -6.68 -14.59 6.75
C PRO A 21 -6.05 -13.40 7.49
N GLN A 22 -4.74 -13.39 7.68
CA GLN A 22 -4.04 -12.32 8.38
C GLN A 22 -4.21 -10.98 7.66
N ALA A 23 -4.27 -10.99 6.32
CA ALA A 23 -4.47 -9.78 5.54
C ALA A 23 -5.86 -9.20 5.78
N LYS A 24 -6.90 -10.05 5.78
CA LYS A 24 -8.25 -9.60 6.05
C LYS A 24 -8.39 -9.04 7.47
N ILE A 25 -7.80 -9.72 8.46
CA ILE A 25 -7.81 -9.23 9.84
C ILE A 25 -7.17 -7.85 9.92
N GLU A 26 -6.05 -7.66 9.24
CA GLU A 26 -5.38 -6.37 9.25
C GLU A 26 -6.23 -5.29 8.58
N LEU A 27 -6.79 -5.57 7.40
CA LEU A 27 -7.65 -4.60 6.70
C LEU A 27 -8.86 -4.18 7.54
N ASP A 28 -9.46 -5.12 8.27
CA ASP A 28 -10.65 -4.85 9.07
C ASP A 28 -10.36 -3.93 10.27
N ARG A 29 -9.08 -3.67 10.59
CA ARG A 29 -8.71 -2.76 11.68
C ARG A 29 -8.93 -1.29 11.33
N TYR A 30 -9.09 -0.96 10.05
CA TYR A 30 -9.10 0.43 9.58
C TYR A 30 -10.41 0.79 8.93
N LEU A 31 -10.94 1.98 9.30
CA LEU A 31 -12.12 2.53 8.62
C LEU A 31 -11.71 3.31 7.37
N ASP A 32 -10.52 3.92 7.39
CA ASP A 32 -10.02 4.71 6.26
C ASP A 32 -8.83 3.97 5.62
N LYS A 33 -9.14 3.26 4.54
CA LYS A 33 -8.18 2.41 3.83
C LYS A 33 -7.88 2.99 2.46
N ALA A 34 -6.60 3.21 2.18
CA ALA A 34 -6.16 3.75 0.90
C ALA A 34 -5.06 2.90 0.28
N ILE A 35 -4.94 3.00 -1.02
CA ILE A 35 -3.82 2.46 -1.79
C ILE A 35 -3.31 3.55 -2.73
N SER A 36 -2.02 3.47 -3.07
CA SER A 36 -1.48 4.30 -4.14
C SER A 36 -1.99 3.79 -5.49
N VAL A 37 -2.13 4.69 -6.46
CA VAL A 37 -2.47 4.29 -7.84
C VAL A 37 -1.42 3.31 -8.40
N ILE A 38 -0.16 3.37 -7.94
CA ILE A 38 0.85 2.40 -8.39
C ILE A 38 0.49 0.98 -7.90
N THR A 39 -0.04 0.85 -6.69
CA THR A 39 -0.52 -0.43 -6.18
C THR A 39 -1.68 -0.95 -7.03
N TRP A 40 -2.63 -0.06 -7.37
CA TRP A 40 -3.73 -0.42 -8.26
C TRP A 40 -3.20 -0.98 -9.59
N MET A 41 -2.23 -0.29 -10.19
CA MET A 41 -1.64 -0.71 -11.46
C MET A 41 -0.95 -2.07 -11.34
N GLU A 42 -0.14 -2.26 -10.30
CA GLU A 42 0.58 -3.52 -10.09
C GLU A 42 -0.38 -4.71 -9.96
N ILE A 43 -1.47 -4.51 -9.22
CA ILE A 43 -2.48 -5.56 -9.04
C ILE A 43 -3.20 -5.84 -10.35
N MET A 44 -3.62 -4.80 -11.08
CA MET A 44 -4.36 -4.97 -12.33
C MET A 44 -3.52 -5.60 -13.43
N VAL A 45 -2.21 -5.33 -13.46
CA VAL A 45 -1.29 -5.98 -14.38
C VAL A 45 -1.26 -7.50 -14.18
N GLY A 46 -1.45 -7.95 -12.93
CA GLY A 46 -1.47 -9.37 -12.60
C GLY A 46 -2.78 -10.08 -12.87
N THR A 47 -3.82 -9.38 -13.34
CA THR A 47 -5.12 -10.01 -13.61
C THR A 47 -5.15 -10.76 -14.93
N THR A 48 -6.09 -11.72 -15.02
CA THR A 48 -6.45 -12.39 -16.26
C THR A 48 -7.81 -11.87 -16.72
N GLU A 49 -8.22 -12.23 -17.93
CA GLU A 49 -9.55 -11.87 -18.42
C GLU A 49 -10.66 -12.35 -17.48
N SER A 50 -10.48 -13.54 -16.91
CA SER A 50 -11.51 -14.17 -16.09
C SER A 50 -11.69 -13.54 -14.70
N ASN A 51 -10.65 -12.91 -14.14
CA ASN A 51 -10.71 -12.35 -12.80
C ASN A 51 -10.57 -10.82 -12.73
N ARG A 52 -10.44 -10.16 -13.90
CA ARG A 52 -10.16 -8.71 -13.95
C ARG A 52 -11.28 -7.88 -13.34
N ASP A 53 -12.52 -8.14 -13.70
CA ASP A 53 -13.66 -7.35 -13.21
C ASP A 53 -13.88 -7.56 -11.72
N GLU A 54 -13.74 -8.80 -11.24
CA GLU A 54 -13.84 -9.10 -9.81
C GLU A 54 -12.75 -8.39 -9.01
N THR A 55 -11.51 -8.41 -9.51
CA THR A 55 -10.38 -7.73 -8.85
C THR A 55 -10.60 -6.22 -8.83
N ARG A 56 -11.02 -5.64 -9.96
CA ARG A 56 -11.31 -4.20 -10.03
C ARG A 56 -12.40 -3.82 -9.02
N SER A 57 -13.43 -4.64 -8.92
CA SER A 57 -14.52 -4.41 -7.97
C SER A 57 -14.03 -4.45 -6.52
N ALA A 58 -13.15 -5.41 -6.19
CA ALA A 58 -12.58 -5.51 -4.84
C ALA A 58 -11.76 -4.26 -4.49
N LEU A 59 -11.06 -3.68 -5.46
CA LEU A 59 -10.24 -2.48 -5.23
C LEU A 59 -11.08 -1.22 -4.99
N LEU A 60 -12.38 -1.23 -5.33
CA LEU A 60 -13.27 -0.09 -5.06
C LEU A 60 -13.48 0.16 -3.56
N ASP A 61 -13.18 -0.82 -2.72
CA ASP A 61 -13.28 -0.65 -1.26
C ASP A 61 -12.18 0.24 -0.68
N PHE A 62 -11.20 0.61 -1.50
CA PHE A 62 -10.06 1.42 -1.09
C PHE A 62 -10.08 2.77 -1.77
N LEU A 63 -9.69 3.81 -1.02
CA LEU A 63 -9.43 5.10 -1.62
C LEU A 63 -8.15 4.99 -2.45
N CYS A 64 -8.24 5.23 -3.75
CA CYS A 64 -7.07 5.17 -4.64
C CYS A 64 -6.46 6.56 -4.74
N LEU A 65 -5.26 6.73 -4.19
CA LEU A 65 -4.58 8.01 -4.12
C LEU A 65 -3.69 8.22 -5.35
N PRO A 66 -3.81 9.37 -6.01
CA PRO A 66 -3.02 9.65 -7.21
C PRO A 66 -1.56 9.94 -6.87
N ILE A 67 -0.69 9.84 -7.88
CA ILE A 67 0.68 10.31 -7.79
C ILE A 67 0.69 11.79 -8.17
N THR A 68 0.56 12.65 -7.15
CA THR A 68 0.65 14.11 -7.35
C THR A 68 2.11 14.52 -7.53
N MET A 69 2.35 15.77 -7.89
CA MET A 69 3.74 16.27 -7.96
C MET A 69 4.41 16.24 -6.60
N ASP A 70 3.68 16.52 -5.52
CA ASP A 70 4.24 16.41 -4.16
C ASP A 70 4.70 14.98 -3.88
N VAL A 71 3.87 13.98 -4.22
CA VAL A 71 4.22 12.57 -4.07
C VAL A 71 5.42 12.23 -4.95
N ALA A 72 5.42 12.68 -6.20
CA ALA A 72 6.50 12.39 -7.15
C ALA A 72 7.84 12.94 -6.67
N GLU A 73 7.86 14.20 -6.20
CA GLU A 73 9.08 14.82 -5.68
C GLU A 73 9.57 14.10 -4.44
N ARG A 74 8.67 13.74 -3.54
CA ARG A 74 9.03 13.01 -2.32
C ARG A 74 9.57 11.62 -2.67
N ALA A 75 8.94 10.92 -3.60
CA ALA A 75 9.38 9.60 -4.04
C ALA A 75 10.78 9.65 -4.65
N ALA A 76 11.06 10.66 -5.49
CA ALA A 76 12.37 10.85 -6.08
C ALA A 76 13.42 11.10 -4.99
N SER A 77 13.11 11.92 -3.98
CA SER A 77 14.00 12.18 -2.87
C SER A 77 14.29 10.91 -2.07
N ILE A 78 13.27 10.12 -1.77
CA ILE A 78 13.42 8.85 -1.06
C ILE A 78 14.32 7.90 -1.86
N ARG A 79 14.05 7.75 -3.15
CA ARG A 79 14.80 6.87 -4.04
C ARG A 79 16.29 7.28 -4.13
N ASN A 80 16.55 8.58 -4.12
CA ASN A 80 17.92 9.09 -4.16
C ASN A 80 18.70 8.80 -2.87
N LYS A 81 18.02 8.75 -1.73
CA LYS A 81 18.65 8.54 -0.43
C LYS A 81 18.67 7.09 0.02
N ARG A 82 17.77 6.28 -0.52
CA ARG A 82 17.61 4.87 -0.14
C ARG A 82 17.67 4.01 -1.39
N ASN A 83 18.26 2.83 -1.26
CA ASN A 83 18.36 1.90 -2.38
C ASN A 83 17.11 1.00 -2.43
N ILE A 84 15.95 1.60 -2.69
CA ILE A 84 14.71 0.88 -2.85
C ILE A 84 14.14 1.11 -4.26
N LYS A 85 13.24 0.24 -4.68
CA LYS A 85 12.62 0.35 -6.01
C LYS A 85 11.70 1.58 -6.06
N LEU A 86 11.55 2.15 -7.24
CA LEU A 86 10.70 3.33 -7.42
C LEU A 86 9.25 3.11 -6.96
N PRO A 87 8.58 1.98 -7.28
CA PRO A 87 7.24 1.75 -6.76
C PRO A 87 7.17 1.80 -5.23
N ASP A 88 8.15 1.23 -4.53
CA ASP A 88 8.19 1.26 -3.06
C ASP A 88 8.38 2.69 -2.55
N ALA A 89 9.22 3.47 -3.22
CA ALA A 89 9.42 4.88 -2.88
C ALA A 89 8.13 5.69 -3.08
N ILE A 90 7.37 5.40 -4.13
CA ILE A 90 6.08 6.06 -4.39
C ILE A 90 5.08 5.73 -3.29
N ILE A 91 5.00 4.46 -2.87
CA ILE A 91 4.08 4.05 -1.81
C ILE A 91 4.45 4.72 -0.49
N GLN A 92 5.75 4.74 -0.14
CA GLN A 92 6.21 5.43 1.06
C GLN A 92 5.91 6.94 1.00
N ALA A 93 6.18 7.57 -0.15
CA ALA A 93 5.91 9.00 -0.33
C ALA A 93 4.42 9.30 -0.18
N THR A 94 3.56 8.45 -0.72
CA THR A 94 2.11 8.60 -0.60
C THR A 94 1.70 8.59 0.87
N ALA A 95 2.21 7.65 1.64
CA ALA A 95 1.91 7.56 3.07
C ALA A 95 2.36 8.83 3.80
N GLU A 96 3.56 9.32 3.51
CA GLU A 96 4.11 10.50 4.19
C GLU A 96 3.33 11.78 3.82
N ILE A 97 3.06 11.99 2.53
CA ILE A 97 2.35 13.20 2.06
C ILE A 97 0.91 13.22 2.57
N GLU A 98 0.26 12.06 2.62
CA GLU A 98 -1.14 11.94 3.05
C GLU A 98 -1.28 11.74 4.57
N ASP A 99 -0.16 11.73 5.29
CA ASP A 99 -0.13 11.52 6.74
C ASP A 99 -0.88 10.24 7.14
N ARG A 100 -0.52 9.14 6.48
CA ARG A 100 -1.11 7.82 6.70
C ARG A 100 -0.07 6.83 7.16
N LEU A 101 -0.49 5.87 7.95
CA LEU A 101 0.36 4.73 8.34
C LEU A 101 0.60 3.85 7.11
N LEU A 102 1.86 3.52 6.85
CA LEU A 102 2.20 2.55 5.80
C LEU A 102 2.13 1.15 6.38
N VAL A 103 1.25 0.33 5.84
CA VAL A 103 1.08 -1.08 6.27
C VAL A 103 1.72 -1.96 5.19
N THR A 104 2.75 -2.71 5.55
CA THR A 104 3.56 -3.50 4.61
C THR A 104 4.11 -4.76 5.27
N ARG A 105 4.36 -5.79 4.46
CA ARG A 105 5.10 -6.99 4.86
C ARG A 105 6.58 -6.94 4.45
N ASN A 106 6.99 -5.90 3.78
CA ASN A 106 8.32 -5.78 3.21
C ASN A 106 9.34 -5.32 4.26
N VAL A 107 9.86 -6.26 5.04
CA VAL A 107 10.85 -5.97 6.10
C VAL A 107 12.25 -5.70 5.54
N ARG A 108 12.49 -5.99 4.26
CA ARG A 108 13.76 -5.68 3.62
C ARG A 108 13.94 -4.18 3.46
N ASP A 109 12.88 -3.47 3.05
CA ASP A 109 12.97 -2.06 2.70
C ASP A 109 12.35 -1.14 3.76
N PHE A 110 11.53 -1.67 4.67
CA PHE A 110 10.86 -0.87 5.69
C PHE A 110 11.06 -1.47 7.08
N SER A 111 11.30 -0.60 8.06
CA SER A 111 11.54 -1.02 9.43
C SER A 111 10.29 -0.82 10.29
N ALA A 112 9.96 -1.85 11.09
CA ALA A 112 8.89 -1.75 12.08
C ALA A 112 9.21 -0.73 13.18
N GLU A 113 10.47 -0.30 13.31
CA GLU A 113 10.87 0.73 14.27
C GLU A 113 10.52 2.14 13.79
N ASP A 114 10.26 2.31 12.49
CA ASP A 114 9.78 3.58 11.96
C ASP A 114 8.32 3.78 12.42
N PRO A 115 8.02 4.88 13.14
CA PRO A 115 6.66 5.11 13.65
C PRO A 115 5.61 5.25 12.55
N GLY A 116 6.03 5.55 11.32
CA GLY A 116 5.14 5.63 10.17
C GLY A 116 4.87 4.30 9.48
N VAL A 117 5.46 3.21 9.97
CA VAL A 117 5.40 1.88 9.33
C VAL A 117 4.84 0.86 10.31
N ARG A 118 3.96 0.01 9.80
CA ARG A 118 3.46 -1.15 10.52
C ARG A 118 3.69 -2.41 9.70
N ILE A 119 4.34 -3.40 10.33
CA ILE A 119 4.52 -4.74 9.78
C ILE A 119 3.52 -5.64 10.52
N PRO A 120 2.34 -5.93 9.94
CA PRO A 120 1.25 -6.56 10.70
C PRO A 120 1.43 -8.05 10.91
N TYR A 121 2.12 -8.74 10.01
CA TYR A 121 2.34 -10.17 10.07
C TYR A 121 3.45 -10.57 9.10
N GLN A 122 3.99 -11.77 9.29
CA GLN A 122 4.91 -12.42 8.37
C GLN A 122 4.33 -13.77 7.95
N LEU A 123 4.59 -14.17 6.73
CA LEU A 123 4.13 -15.46 6.21
C LEU A 123 5.30 -16.45 6.08
#